data_ac71d0d466ae5c97753407491f2f7b1c
#
_entry.id   ac71d0d466ae5c97753407491f2f7b1c
#
_cell.length_a   1.000
_cell.length_b   1.000
_cell.length_c   1.000
_cell.angle_alpha   90.00
_cell.angle_beta   90.00
_cell.angle_gamma   90.00
#
_symmetry.space_group_name_H-M   'P 1'
#
loop_
_entity.id
_entity.type
_entity.pdbx_description
1 polymer ?
#
loop_
_entity_poly.entity_id
_entity_poly.type
_entity_poly.pdbx_seq_one_letter_code
_entity_poly.pdbx_strand_id
1 'polypeptide(L)'
;LTWTFHLREGVKFHDGDVMDSGDVVASINLASNPDSPSAYSSYTSSFESVEAPDANTVVIKTERPNPLMLFDVAQLYVLKQEIAEVGTEEQVADNVIGTGRYKFVEQVKEDHIDLAANEDYWGEVPAIKNVRFRPITNEATRTATMLTGDVDFTIDVSARDIDRLDATEGISVIKQKGLREIYLNLDSREDSPLFPGQKNPMSDVKVRQAMYLAIDEGTIIKNIMNGCAYEMNSVVPEDYVGYTEVTREAYDPEKAKQLF
;
A
#
# COMPACT_ATOMS: atom_id res chain seq x y z
N LEU A 1 -19.39 -10.67 16.09
CA LEU A 1 -20.06 -10.27 14.85
C LEU A 1 -20.47 -8.80 14.82
N THR A 2 -20.53 -8.13 16.00
CA THR A 2 -20.89 -6.70 16.11
C THR A 2 -19.71 -5.92 16.63
N TRP A 3 -19.35 -4.87 15.90
CA TRP A 3 -18.28 -3.95 16.22
C TRP A 3 -18.87 -2.57 16.43
N THR A 4 -18.58 -1.95 17.58
CA THR A 4 -19.02 -0.59 17.90
C THR A 4 -17.81 0.32 17.96
N PHE A 5 -17.83 1.37 17.17
CA PHE A 5 -16.78 2.38 17.11
C PHE A 5 -17.34 3.69 17.67
N HIS A 6 -16.65 4.25 18.64
CA HIS A 6 -16.93 5.59 19.18
C HIS A 6 -15.99 6.58 18.50
N LEU A 7 -16.57 7.51 17.76
CA LEU A 7 -15.84 8.52 17.02
C LEU A 7 -15.28 9.58 17.96
N ARG A 8 -14.15 10.16 17.61
CA ARG A 8 -13.59 11.33 18.29
C ARG A 8 -14.50 12.52 18.06
N GLU A 9 -14.88 13.21 19.13
CA GLU A 9 -15.70 14.40 19.06
C GLU A 9 -14.90 15.61 18.55
N GLY A 10 -15.57 16.53 17.84
CA GLY A 10 -15.01 17.80 17.39
C GLY A 10 -13.98 17.70 16.27
N VAL A 11 -13.87 16.56 15.60
CA VAL A 11 -13.07 16.42 14.37
C VAL A 11 -13.70 17.27 13.28
N LYS A 12 -12.89 18.11 12.63
CA LYS A 12 -13.35 18.97 11.54
C LYS A 12 -12.77 18.53 10.20
N PHE A 13 -13.59 18.62 9.20
CA PHE A 13 -13.13 18.60 7.81
C PHE A 13 -12.31 19.87 7.50
N HIS A 14 -11.59 19.85 6.37
CA HIS A 14 -10.71 20.94 5.97
C HIS A 14 -11.45 22.26 5.69
N ASP A 15 -12.75 22.21 5.41
CA ASP A 15 -13.65 23.36 5.22
C ASP A 15 -14.27 23.88 6.51
N GLY A 16 -14.08 23.18 7.64
CA GLY A 16 -14.51 23.57 8.97
C GLY A 16 -15.75 22.84 9.49
N ASP A 17 -16.45 22.08 8.66
CA ASP A 17 -17.61 21.27 9.07
C ASP A 17 -17.18 20.15 10.04
N VAL A 18 -18.04 19.84 10.99
CA VAL A 18 -17.78 18.79 11.98
C VAL A 18 -18.13 17.43 11.40
N MET A 19 -17.18 16.50 11.44
CA MET A 19 -17.39 15.10 11.07
C MET A 19 -18.28 14.39 12.06
N ASP A 20 -19.24 13.62 11.56
CA ASP A 20 -20.09 12.76 12.38
C ASP A 20 -20.17 11.31 11.82
N SER A 21 -20.99 10.48 12.46
CA SER A 21 -21.18 9.09 12.08
C SER A 21 -21.88 8.92 10.72
N GLY A 22 -22.65 9.91 10.27
CA GLY A 22 -23.28 9.91 8.94
C GLY A 22 -22.22 9.92 7.83
N ASP A 23 -21.16 10.73 8.00
CA ASP A 23 -20.03 10.79 7.07
C ASP A 23 -19.33 9.43 6.96
N VAL A 24 -19.12 8.78 8.10
CA VAL A 24 -18.46 7.46 8.15
C VAL A 24 -19.32 6.39 7.49
N VAL A 25 -20.62 6.34 7.78
CA VAL A 25 -21.56 5.38 7.18
C VAL A 25 -21.65 5.60 5.67
N ALA A 26 -21.79 6.83 5.21
CA ALA A 26 -21.84 7.13 3.77
C ALA A 26 -20.55 6.72 3.05
N SER A 27 -19.39 6.97 3.66
CA SER A 27 -18.09 6.57 3.12
C SER A 27 -17.92 5.05 3.02
N ILE A 28 -18.36 4.31 4.04
CA ILE A 28 -18.33 2.84 4.02
C ILE A 28 -19.29 2.30 2.96
N ASN A 29 -20.48 2.88 2.83
CA ASN A 29 -21.44 2.48 1.81
C ASN A 29 -20.90 2.71 0.39
N LEU A 30 -20.22 3.83 0.15
CA LEU A 30 -19.53 4.10 -1.12
C LEU A 30 -18.44 3.07 -1.39
N ALA A 31 -17.61 2.76 -0.38
CA ALA A 31 -16.56 1.75 -0.50
C ALA A 31 -17.10 0.33 -0.74
N SER A 32 -18.28 0.02 -0.21
CA SER A 32 -18.95 -1.28 -0.34
C SER A 32 -19.71 -1.42 -1.66
N ASN A 33 -19.96 -0.35 -2.38
CA ASN A 33 -20.73 -0.38 -3.62
C ASN A 33 -19.92 -1.07 -4.74
N PRO A 34 -20.37 -2.21 -5.28
CA PRO A 34 -19.67 -2.93 -6.34
C PRO A 34 -19.59 -2.15 -7.65
N ASP A 35 -20.51 -1.18 -7.86
CA ASP A 35 -20.52 -0.31 -9.04
C ASP A 35 -19.66 0.95 -8.85
N SER A 36 -19.09 1.13 -7.65
CA SER A 36 -18.15 2.22 -7.38
C SER A 36 -16.79 1.91 -8.01
N PRO A 37 -16.12 2.90 -8.61
CA PRO A 37 -14.72 2.76 -9.06
C PRO A 37 -13.74 2.55 -7.89
N SER A 38 -14.24 2.56 -6.66
CA SER A 38 -13.46 2.39 -5.44
C SER A 38 -12.82 1.00 -5.36
N ALA A 39 -11.51 0.95 -5.20
CA ALA A 39 -10.76 -0.29 -4.97
C ALA A 39 -10.91 -0.85 -3.54
N TYR A 40 -11.77 -0.25 -2.71
CA TYR A 40 -11.88 -0.56 -1.27
C TYR A 40 -12.92 -1.62 -0.92
N SER A 41 -13.71 -2.10 -1.88
CA SER A 41 -14.75 -3.12 -1.66
C SER A 41 -14.25 -4.42 -1.02
N SER A 42 -12.98 -4.76 -1.23
CA SER A 42 -12.36 -5.93 -0.59
C SER A 42 -12.30 -5.80 0.94
N TYR A 43 -12.11 -4.60 1.47
CA TYR A 43 -12.05 -4.33 2.92
C TYR A 43 -13.43 -4.32 3.58
N THR A 44 -14.48 -4.10 2.82
CA THR A 44 -15.87 -4.09 3.32
C THR A 44 -16.63 -5.38 3.03
N SER A 45 -16.01 -6.34 2.35
CA SER A 45 -16.66 -7.58 1.86
C SER A 45 -17.25 -8.48 2.96
N SER A 46 -16.82 -8.31 4.21
CA SER A 46 -17.36 -9.04 5.37
C SER A 46 -18.49 -8.29 6.08
N PHE A 47 -18.82 -7.05 5.68
CA PHE A 47 -19.81 -6.22 6.35
C PHE A 47 -21.22 -6.60 5.91
N GLU A 48 -22.08 -6.91 6.87
CA GLU A 48 -23.51 -7.21 6.67
C GLU A 48 -24.33 -5.92 6.74
N SER A 49 -24.05 -5.07 7.75
CA SER A 49 -24.69 -3.76 7.90
C SER A 49 -23.76 -2.75 8.57
N VAL A 50 -24.00 -1.47 8.28
CA VAL A 50 -23.34 -0.33 8.90
C VAL A 50 -24.41 0.66 9.33
N GLU A 51 -24.44 1.01 10.61
CA GLU A 51 -25.47 1.86 11.21
C GLU A 51 -24.86 2.98 12.05
N ALA A 52 -25.50 4.13 12.08
CA ALA A 52 -25.16 5.30 12.93
C ALA A 52 -26.31 5.52 13.95
N PRO A 53 -26.26 4.91 15.14
CA PRO A 53 -27.31 5.08 16.15
C PRO A 53 -27.35 6.48 16.75
N ASP A 54 -26.24 7.19 16.75
CA ASP A 54 -26.09 8.58 17.16
C ASP A 54 -24.91 9.23 16.42
N ALA A 55 -24.70 10.53 16.58
CA ALA A 55 -23.72 11.30 15.83
C ALA A 55 -22.25 10.87 16.05
N ASN A 56 -21.96 10.12 17.11
CA ASN A 56 -20.60 9.74 17.47
C ASN A 56 -20.38 8.23 17.54
N THR A 57 -21.37 7.43 17.13
CA THR A 57 -21.29 5.97 17.20
C THR A 57 -21.56 5.35 15.84
N VAL A 58 -20.67 4.44 15.42
CA VAL A 58 -20.85 3.60 14.23
C VAL A 58 -20.86 2.15 14.65
N VAL A 59 -21.88 1.40 14.20
CA VAL A 59 -22.02 -0.03 14.46
C VAL A 59 -21.92 -0.79 13.16
N ILE A 60 -20.92 -1.68 13.07
CA ILE A 60 -20.72 -2.57 11.93
C ILE A 60 -21.04 -4.00 12.36
N LYS A 61 -21.92 -4.67 11.59
CA LYS A 61 -22.16 -6.10 11.75
C LYS A 61 -21.48 -6.87 10.63
N THR A 62 -20.98 -8.04 10.94
CA THR A 62 -20.33 -8.93 9.97
C THR A 62 -21.04 -10.27 9.93
N GLU A 63 -21.15 -10.87 8.73
CA GLU A 63 -21.73 -12.20 8.53
C GLU A 63 -20.98 -13.29 9.29
N ARG A 64 -19.66 -13.13 9.41
CA ARG A 64 -18.74 -14.07 10.07
C ARG A 64 -17.75 -13.32 10.95
N PRO A 65 -17.12 -13.98 11.95
CA PRO A 65 -16.05 -13.37 12.70
C PRO A 65 -14.93 -12.88 11.77
N ASN A 66 -14.61 -11.60 11.85
CA ASN A 66 -13.52 -10.99 11.08
C ASN A 66 -12.37 -10.56 12.02
N PRO A 67 -11.31 -11.36 12.16
CA PRO A 67 -10.17 -11.00 13.00
C PRO A 67 -9.36 -9.82 12.46
N LEU A 68 -9.55 -9.45 11.19
CA LEU A 68 -8.85 -8.34 10.53
C LEU A 68 -9.67 -7.04 10.52
N MET A 69 -10.82 -6.99 11.17
CA MET A 69 -11.74 -5.84 11.15
C MET A 69 -11.03 -4.49 11.38
N LEU A 70 -10.13 -4.42 12.36
CA LEU A 70 -9.43 -3.17 12.67
C LEU A 70 -8.43 -2.75 11.58
N PHE A 71 -7.86 -3.73 10.86
CA PHE A 71 -7.03 -3.45 9.70
C PHE A 71 -7.87 -3.03 8.50
N ASP A 72 -9.02 -3.67 8.29
CA ASP A 72 -9.94 -3.36 7.19
C ASP A 72 -10.46 -1.93 7.31
N VAL A 73 -11.01 -1.56 8.47
CA VAL A 73 -11.54 -0.20 8.68
C VAL A 73 -10.45 0.88 8.64
N ALA A 74 -9.20 0.54 9.01
CA ALA A 74 -8.08 1.48 8.95
C ALA A 74 -7.67 1.83 7.51
N GLN A 75 -8.11 1.08 6.50
CA GLN A 75 -7.87 1.37 5.08
C GLN A 75 -8.95 2.31 4.49
N LEU A 76 -10.06 2.52 5.19
CA LEU A 76 -11.17 3.31 4.67
C LEU A 76 -10.96 4.79 4.96
N TYR A 77 -11.19 5.63 3.96
CA TYR A 77 -11.14 7.09 4.09
C TYR A 77 -12.55 7.63 4.33
N VAL A 78 -12.65 8.62 5.21
CA VAL A 78 -13.91 9.29 5.51
C VAL A 78 -14.04 10.53 4.61
N LEU A 79 -15.10 10.56 3.83
CA LEU A 79 -15.56 11.69 3.02
C LEU A 79 -16.75 12.34 3.71
N LYS A 80 -17.04 13.58 3.37
CA LYS A 80 -18.32 14.21 3.76
C LYS A 80 -19.48 13.42 3.15
N GLN A 81 -20.57 13.27 3.91
CA GLN A 81 -21.74 12.50 3.50
C GLN A 81 -22.26 12.92 2.11
N GLU A 82 -22.39 14.23 1.89
CA GLU A 82 -22.88 14.77 0.61
C GLU A 82 -21.97 14.44 -0.58
N ILE A 83 -20.66 14.24 -0.37
CA ILE A 83 -19.72 13.83 -1.41
C ILE A 83 -19.80 12.31 -1.62
N ALA A 84 -19.85 11.54 -0.54
CA ALA A 84 -19.91 10.08 -0.60
C ALA A 84 -21.22 9.57 -1.23
N GLU A 85 -22.36 10.21 -0.96
CA GLU A 85 -23.67 9.82 -1.49
C GLU A 85 -23.81 10.08 -2.99
N VAL A 86 -23.15 11.10 -3.52
CA VAL A 86 -23.13 11.33 -4.98
C VAL A 86 -22.22 10.33 -5.68
N GLY A 87 -21.08 9.99 -5.08
CA GLY A 87 -20.24 8.84 -5.39
C GLY A 87 -19.64 8.78 -6.79
N THR A 88 -19.68 9.85 -7.59
CA THR A 88 -18.99 9.85 -8.88
C THR A 88 -17.52 10.13 -8.71
N GLU A 89 -16.68 9.46 -9.51
CA GLU A 89 -15.22 9.65 -9.48
C GLU A 89 -14.83 11.13 -9.65
N GLU A 90 -15.48 11.84 -10.57
CA GLU A 90 -15.25 13.26 -10.84
C GLU A 90 -15.54 14.14 -9.62
N GLN A 91 -16.66 13.92 -8.95
CA GLN A 91 -17.02 14.73 -7.78
C GLN A 91 -16.17 14.43 -6.55
N VAL A 92 -15.76 13.20 -6.36
CA VAL A 92 -14.81 12.85 -5.30
C VAL A 92 -13.45 13.45 -5.59
N ALA A 93 -13.00 13.45 -6.85
CA ALA A 93 -11.72 14.03 -7.25
C ALA A 93 -11.69 15.56 -7.16
N ASP A 94 -12.82 16.23 -7.42
CA ASP A 94 -12.93 17.70 -7.35
C ASP A 94 -13.07 18.22 -5.91
N ASN A 95 -13.48 17.36 -4.95
CA ASN A 95 -13.69 17.70 -3.56
C ASN A 95 -12.65 17.04 -2.65
N VAL A 96 -11.39 17.48 -2.73
CA VAL A 96 -10.29 16.96 -1.94
C VAL A 96 -10.36 17.52 -0.50
N ILE A 97 -11.44 17.16 0.20
CA ILE A 97 -11.75 17.60 1.56
C ILE A 97 -11.71 16.39 2.49
N GLY A 98 -10.84 16.42 3.48
CA GLY A 98 -10.70 15.37 4.47
C GLY A 98 -10.51 15.94 5.87
N THR A 99 -10.18 15.08 6.84
CA THR A 99 -9.92 15.43 8.23
C THR A 99 -8.44 15.34 8.59
N GLY A 100 -7.58 15.22 7.59
CA GLY A 100 -6.15 14.98 7.75
C GLY A 100 -5.37 16.21 8.23
N ARG A 101 -4.09 15.97 8.56
CA ARG A 101 -3.18 17.01 9.06
C ARG A 101 -2.70 18.01 8.00
N TYR A 102 -2.96 17.74 6.72
CA TYR A 102 -2.66 18.64 5.60
C TYR A 102 -3.89 18.84 4.74
N LYS A 103 -4.08 20.08 4.29
CA LYS A 103 -5.13 20.52 3.36
C LYS A 103 -4.58 20.57 1.94
N PHE A 104 -5.36 20.14 0.97
CA PHE A 104 -5.05 20.30 -0.45
C PHE A 104 -5.07 21.80 -0.82
N VAL A 105 -4.08 22.22 -1.60
CA VAL A 105 -3.98 23.60 -2.12
C VAL A 105 -4.19 23.61 -3.63
N GLU A 106 -3.34 22.88 -4.36
CA GLU A 106 -3.45 22.77 -5.82
C GLU A 106 -2.77 21.50 -6.34
N GLN A 107 -3.19 21.11 -7.54
CA GLN A 107 -2.50 20.10 -8.34
C GLN A 107 -2.24 20.66 -9.73
N VAL A 108 -0.97 20.65 -10.15
CA VAL A 108 -0.58 20.86 -11.54
C VAL A 108 -0.18 19.49 -12.10
N LYS A 109 -0.99 19.00 -13.04
CA LYS A 109 -0.82 17.65 -13.60
C LYS A 109 0.60 17.45 -14.13
N GLU A 110 1.22 16.32 -13.77
CA GLU A 110 2.58 15.93 -14.14
C GLU A 110 3.70 16.82 -13.57
N ASP A 111 3.38 17.85 -12.80
CA ASP A 111 4.36 18.75 -12.19
C ASP A 111 4.38 18.63 -10.66
N HIS A 112 3.28 18.98 -9.97
CA HIS A 112 3.28 18.92 -8.50
C HIS A 112 1.86 18.86 -7.89
N ILE A 113 1.85 18.49 -6.60
CA ILE A 113 0.70 18.65 -5.70
C ILE A 113 1.18 19.44 -4.50
N ASP A 114 0.49 20.55 -4.18
CA ASP A 114 0.77 21.39 -3.02
C ASP A 114 -0.22 21.12 -1.90
N LEU A 115 0.30 20.99 -0.70
CA LEU A 115 -0.46 20.84 0.55
C LEU A 115 -0.01 21.87 1.57
N ALA A 116 -0.96 22.38 2.38
CA ALA A 116 -0.70 23.23 3.53
C ALA A 116 -1.11 22.55 4.84
N ALA A 117 -0.41 22.84 5.93
CA ALA A 117 -0.77 22.31 7.23
C ALA A 117 -2.20 22.72 7.64
N ASN A 118 -2.95 21.76 8.19
CA ASN A 118 -4.26 22.00 8.79
C ASN A 118 -4.06 22.50 10.23
N GLU A 119 -4.23 23.79 10.45
CA GLU A 119 -4.07 24.41 11.78
C GLU A 119 -5.20 24.00 12.75
N ASP A 120 -6.35 23.52 12.22
CA ASP A 120 -7.47 22.99 13.00
C ASP A 120 -7.42 21.45 13.15
N TYR A 121 -6.26 20.84 12.88
CA TYR A 121 -6.13 19.40 12.98
C TYR A 121 -6.39 18.91 14.41
N TRP A 122 -7.19 17.88 14.54
CA TRP A 122 -7.61 17.29 15.82
C TRP A 122 -6.49 16.60 16.63
N GLY A 123 -5.32 16.43 16.05
CA GLY A 123 -4.11 15.91 16.67
C GLY A 123 -3.02 16.98 16.75
N GLU A 124 -1.77 16.56 16.67
CA GLU A 124 -0.63 17.48 16.65
C GLU A 124 -0.49 18.15 15.28
N VAL A 125 -0.55 19.47 15.26
CA VAL A 125 -0.38 20.26 14.04
C VAL A 125 1.03 20.08 13.49
N PRO A 126 1.20 19.81 12.17
CA PRO A 126 2.51 19.60 11.57
C PRO A 126 3.45 20.78 11.74
N ALA A 127 4.72 20.50 12.07
CA ALA A 127 5.78 21.52 12.11
C ALA A 127 6.08 22.06 10.69
N ILE A 128 6.07 21.19 9.68
CA ILE A 128 6.24 21.56 8.27
C ILE A 128 4.92 22.11 7.77
N LYS A 129 4.92 23.39 7.40
CA LYS A 129 3.68 24.11 7.06
C LYS A 129 3.23 23.93 5.62
N ASN A 130 4.15 23.70 4.69
CA ASN A 130 3.88 23.50 3.27
C ASN A 130 4.62 22.29 2.79
N VAL A 131 3.96 21.45 1.99
CA VAL A 131 4.53 20.25 1.39
C VAL A 131 4.23 20.28 -0.11
N ARG A 132 5.25 20.08 -0.93
CA ARG A 132 5.10 19.93 -2.38
C ARG A 132 5.53 18.52 -2.78
N PHE A 133 4.62 17.76 -3.34
CA PHE A 133 4.92 16.48 -3.98
C PHE A 133 5.25 16.69 -5.46
N ARG A 134 6.40 16.18 -5.90
CA ARG A 134 6.83 16.21 -7.30
C ARG A 134 6.93 14.79 -7.86
N PRO A 135 6.15 14.41 -8.87
CA PRO A 135 6.19 13.08 -9.49
C PRO A 135 7.42 12.95 -10.39
N ILE A 136 8.53 12.48 -9.84
CA ILE A 136 9.78 12.23 -10.62
C ILE A 136 9.89 10.73 -10.86
N THR A 137 9.47 10.26 -12.04
CA THR A 137 9.40 8.84 -12.40
C THR A 137 10.77 8.22 -12.65
N ASN A 138 11.73 9.01 -13.18
CA ASN A 138 13.08 8.53 -13.46
C ASN A 138 13.92 8.48 -12.16
N GLU A 139 14.43 7.30 -11.84
CA GLU A 139 15.19 7.01 -10.63
C GLU A 139 16.51 7.83 -10.53
N ALA A 140 17.26 7.92 -11.63
CA ALA A 140 18.50 8.68 -11.64
C ALA A 140 18.25 10.19 -11.46
N THR A 141 17.15 10.71 -12.00
CA THR A 141 16.72 12.10 -11.79
C THR A 141 16.34 12.33 -10.33
N ARG A 142 15.60 11.41 -9.68
CA ARG A 142 15.28 11.51 -8.24
C ARG A 142 16.54 11.56 -7.38
N THR A 143 17.52 10.70 -7.65
CA THR A 143 18.83 10.74 -6.96
C THR A 143 19.54 12.07 -7.19
N ALA A 144 19.54 12.58 -8.41
CA ALA A 144 20.18 13.86 -8.74
C ALA A 144 19.53 15.05 -8.01
N THR A 145 18.20 15.13 -7.99
CA THR A 145 17.48 16.22 -7.29
C THR A 145 17.71 16.18 -5.77
N MET A 146 17.91 15.01 -5.18
CA MET A 146 18.29 14.88 -3.78
C MET A 146 19.69 15.39 -3.52
N LEU A 147 20.66 15.08 -4.40
CA LEU A 147 22.05 15.51 -4.30
C LEU A 147 22.23 17.03 -4.51
N THR A 148 21.38 17.65 -5.31
CA THR A 148 21.38 19.10 -5.55
C THR A 148 20.62 19.90 -4.50
N GLY A 149 19.86 19.23 -3.63
CA GLY A 149 18.99 19.87 -2.65
C GLY A 149 17.69 20.46 -3.24
N ASP A 150 17.30 20.03 -4.46
CA ASP A 150 16.05 20.45 -5.09
C ASP A 150 14.82 19.75 -4.46
N VAL A 151 15.04 18.67 -3.70
CA VAL A 151 14.06 17.98 -2.88
C VAL A 151 14.65 17.69 -1.50
N ASP A 152 13.82 17.77 -0.46
CA ASP A 152 14.22 17.51 0.92
C ASP A 152 14.04 16.04 1.31
N PHE A 153 13.19 15.31 0.58
CA PHE A 153 12.85 13.91 0.87
C PHE A 153 12.53 13.16 -0.42
N THR A 154 12.98 11.92 -0.52
CA THR A 154 12.63 11.02 -1.61
C THR A 154 12.45 9.59 -1.09
N ILE A 155 11.66 8.81 -1.79
CA ILE A 155 11.45 7.37 -1.55
C ILE A 155 11.96 6.57 -2.75
N ASP A 156 12.03 5.25 -2.61
CA ASP A 156 12.44 4.32 -3.67
C ASP A 156 13.80 4.70 -4.30
N VAL A 157 14.78 4.90 -3.43
CA VAL A 157 16.16 5.12 -3.83
C VAL A 157 16.76 3.84 -4.40
N SER A 158 17.47 3.94 -5.52
CA SER A 158 18.19 2.82 -6.10
C SER A 158 19.18 2.20 -5.11
N ALA A 159 19.17 0.87 -5.01
CA ALA A 159 20.16 0.16 -4.19
C ALA A 159 21.63 0.54 -4.54
N ARG A 160 21.88 0.92 -5.79
CA ARG A 160 23.21 1.35 -6.27
C ARG A 160 23.64 2.72 -5.76
N ASP A 161 22.68 3.60 -5.47
CA ASP A 161 22.94 4.98 -5.07
C ASP A 161 22.96 5.15 -3.54
N ILE A 162 22.55 4.15 -2.78
CA ILE A 162 22.43 4.20 -1.31
C ILE A 162 23.75 4.62 -0.67
N ASP A 163 24.86 3.95 -0.98
CA ASP A 163 26.16 4.23 -0.37
C ASP A 163 26.67 5.64 -0.73
N ARG A 164 26.38 6.09 -1.96
CA ARG A 164 26.72 7.43 -2.41
C ARG A 164 25.93 8.51 -1.69
N LEU A 165 24.64 8.31 -1.52
CA LEU A 165 23.77 9.25 -0.81
C LEU A 165 24.11 9.29 0.68
N ASP A 166 24.32 8.15 1.31
CA ASP A 166 24.65 8.05 2.73
C ASP A 166 26.03 8.66 3.07
N ALA A 167 26.96 8.65 2.12
CA ALA A 167 28.25 9.31 2.23
C ALA A 167 28.21 10.81 1.95
N THR A 168 27.07 11.37 1.51
CA THR A 168 26.94 12.80 1.18
C THR A 168 26.56 13.58 2.42
N GLU A 169 27.32 14.63 2.73
CA GLU A 169 27.05 15.50 3.87
C GLU A 169 25.64 16.13 3.78
N GLY A 170 24.89 16.06 4.86
CA GLY A 170 23.53 16.59 4.95
C GLY A 170 22.44 15.64 4.45
N ILE A 171 22.78 14.47 3.89
CA ILE A 171 21.84 13.45 3.46
C ILE A 171 21.91 12.25 4.42
N SER A 172 20.76 11.69 4.75
CA SER A 172 20.64 10.48 5.58
C SER A 172 19.77 9.46 4.85
N VAL A 173 20.25 8.23 4.71
CA VAL A 173 19.50 7.13 4.10
C VAL A 173 18.92 6.23 5.17
N ILE A 174 17.58 6.18 5.23
CA ILE A 174 16.87 5.31 6.15
C ILE A 174 16.52 4.01 5.43
N LYS A 175 17.06 2.88 5.90
CA LYS A 175 16.75 1.55 5.42
C LYS A 175 15.74 0.90 6.37
N GLN A 176 14.57 0.58 5.85
CA GLN A 176 13.54 -0.10 6.62
C GLN A 176 13.15 -1.41 5.93
N LYS A 177 13.05 -2.49 6.71
CA LYS A 177 12.52 -3.77 6.22
C LYS A 177 11.08 -3.56 5.78
N GLY A 178 10.82 -3.82 4.51
CA GLY A 178 9.50 -3.66 3.90
C GLY A 178 8.77 -4.98 3.72
N LEU A 179 7.54 -4.90 3.23
CA LEU A 179 6.68 -6.05 2.93
C LEU A 179 6.63 -6.37 1.44
N ARG A 180 7.43 -5.68 0.64
CA ARG A 180 7.46 -5.95 -0.80
C ARG A 180 8.21 -7.24 -1.06
N GLU A 181 7.51 -8.19 -1.63
CA GLU A 181 8.06 -9.49 -2.04
C GLU A 181 8.21 -9.52 -3.56
N ILE A 182 9.33 -10.08 -4.02
CA ILE A 182 9.58 -10.30 -5.46
C ILE A 182 9.63 -11.81 -5.67
N TYR A 183 8.71 -12.32 -6.46
CA TYR A 183 8.60 -13.75 -6.75
C TYR A 183 8.23 -14.02 -8.21
N LEU A 184 8.46 -15.24 -8.66
CA LEU A 184 8.01 -15.73 -9.96
C LEU A 184 6.65 -16.40 -9.79
N ASN A 185 5.62 -15.82 -10.41
CA ASN A 185 4.31 -16.44 -10.46
C ASN A 185 4.25 -17.40 -11.67
N LEU A 186 4.16 -18.68 -11.38
CA LEU A 186 4.18 -19.73 -12.41
C LEU A 186 2.76 -20.28 -12.63
N ASP A 187 2.29 -20.23 -13.88
CA ASP A 187 1.04 -20.90 -14.26
C ASP A 187 1.24 -22.41 -14.30
N SER A 188 0.71 -23.12 -13.31
CA SER A 188 0.85 -24.58 -13.19
C SER A 188 -0.25 -25.39 -13.85
N ARG A 189 -1.21 -24.76 -14.54
CA ARG A 189 -2.30 -25.45 -15.26
C ARG A 189 -1.73 -26.23 -16.46
N GLU A 190 -2.29 -27.40 -16.73
CA GLU A 190 -1.89 -28.18 -17.93
C GLU A 190 -2.22 -27.43 -19.21
N ASP A 191 -3.45 -26.87 -19.28
CA ASP A 191 -3.95 -26.09 -20.40
C ASP A 191 -3.76 -24.59 -20.15
N SER A 192 -2.53 -24.14 -20.20
CA SER A 192 -2.22 -22.72 -20.06
C SER A 192 -2.42 -21.96 -21.37
N PRO A 193 -3.11 -20.81 -21.37
CA PRO A 193 -3.21 -19.96 -22.55
C PRO A 193 -1.86 -19.40 -23.03
N LEU A 194 -0.83 -19.46 -22.19
CA LEU A 194 0.54 -19.07 -22.56
C LEU A 194 1.24 -20.09 -23.47
N PHE A 195 0.72 -21.33 -23.52
CA PHE A 195 1.26 -22.42 -24.32
C PHE A 195 0.15 -23.08 -25.18
N PRO A 196 -0.48 -22.35 -26.12
CA PRO A 196 -1.62 -22.84 -26.87
C PRO A 196 -1.23 -24.07 -27.72
N GLY A 197 -1.95 -25.18 -27.54
CA GLY A 197 -1.72 -26.44 -28.28
C GLY A 197 -0.47 -27.22 -27.86
N GLN A 198 0.19 -26.84 -26.78
CA GLN A 198 1.36 -27.52 -26.23
C GLN A 198 1.15 -27.77 -24.73
N LYS A 199 1.80 -28.80 -24.21
CA LYS A 199 1.81 -29.03 -22.76
C LYS A 199 2.59 -27.90 -22.08
N ASN A 200 1.97 -27.28 -21.07
CA ASN A 200 2.66 -26.29 -20.28
C ASN A 200 3.80 -26.92 -19.45
N PRO A 201 5.07 -26.57 -19.68
CA PRO A 201 6.18 -27.14 -18.91
C PRO A 201 6.09 -26.84 -17.40
N MET A 202 5.46 -25.73 -17.03
CA MET A 202 5.29 -25.35 -15.62
C MET A 202 4.24 -26.22 -14.90
N SER A 203 3.46 -27.05 -15.60
CA SER A 203 2.58 -28.03 -14.97
C SER A 203 3.36 -29.15 -14.27
N ASP A 204 4.59 -29.43 -14.71
CA ASP A 204 5.47 -30.39 -14.05
C ASP A 204 6.16 -29.78 -12.83
N VAL A 205 5.98 -30.43 -11.68
CA VAL A 205 6.59 -29.97 -10.41
C VAL A 205 8.13 -29.99 -10.46
N LYS A 206 8.73 -30.94 -11.22
CA LYS A 206 10.18 -31.01 -11.35
C LYS A 206 10.76 -29.81 -12.07
N VAL A 207 10.06 -29.31 -13.09
CA VAL A 207 10.46 -28.08 -13.82
C VAL A 207 10.44 -26.88 -12.86
N ARG A 208 9.38 -26.73 -12.06
CA ARG A 208 9.31 -25.65 -11.08
C ARG A 208 10.40 -25.75 -10.01
N GLN A 209 10.68 -26.97 -9.51
CA GLN A 209 11.78 -27.23 -8.59
C GLN A 209 13.15 -26.92 -9.19
N ALA A 210 13.37 -27.32 -10.44
CA ALA A 210 14.60 -27.01 -11.14
C ALA A 210 14.81 -25.51 -11.32
N MET A 211 13.75 -24.76 -11.69
CA MET A 211 13.82 -23.30 -11.77
C MET A 211 14.18 -22.68 -10.41
N TYR A 212 13.55 -23.14 -9.35
CA TYR A 212 13.82 -22.66 -8.00
C TYR A 212 15.30 -22.86 -7.60
N LEU A 213 15.83 -24.07 -7.79
CA LEU A 213 17.21 -24.43 -7.48
C LEU A 213 18.25 -23.70 -8.35
N ALA A 214 17.86 -23.24 -9.54
CA ALA A 214 18.74 -22.55 -10.48
C ALA A 214 18.92 -21.06 -10.18
N ILE A 215 18.14 -20.46 -9.27
CA ILE A 215 18.18 -19.04 -8.94
C ILE A 215 19.11 -18.82 -7.74
N ASP A 216 20.21 -18.09 -7.97
CA ASP A 216 21.14 -17.67 -6.92
C ASP A 216 20.67 -16.36 -6.29
N GLU A 217 19.74 -16.45 -5.35
CA GLU A 217 19.18 -15.29 -4.63
C GLU A 217 20.25 -14.56 -3.82
N GLY A 218 21.16 -15.29 -3.18
CA GLY A 218 22.25 -14.70 -2.42
C GLY A 218 23.14 -13.77 -3.26
N THR A 219 23.47 -14.20 -4.48
CA THR A 219 24.22 -13.36 -5.44
C THR A 219 23.40 -12.17 -5.92
N ILE A 220 22.09 -12.33 -6.17
CA ILE A 220 21.18 -11.22 -6.53
C ILE A 220 21.13 -10.20 -5.40
N ILE A 221 20.91 -10.65 -4.17
CA ILE A 221 20.84 -9.78 -2.99
C ILE A 221 22.15 -9.00 -2.81
N LYS A 222 23.27 -9.70 -2.91
CA LYS A 222 24.58 -9.08 -2.69
C LYS A 222 24.96 -8.10 -3.80
N ASN A 223 24.86 -8.51 -5.07
CA ASN A 223 25.49 -7.80 -6.19
C ASN A 223 24.53 -6.88 -6.94
N ILE A 224 23.21 -7.12 -6.87
CA ILE A 224 22.20 -6.32 -7.56
C ILE A 224 21.45 -5.43 -6.57
N MET A 225 21.06 -6.00 -5.43
CA MET A 225 20.28 -5.29 -4.42
C MET A 225 21.16 -4.59 -3.36
N ASN A 226 22.48 -4.66 -3.49
CA ASN A 226 23.44 -4.06 -2.56
C ASN A 226 23.13 -4.40 -1.07
N GLY A 227 22.72 -5.62 -0.81
CA GLY A 227 22.33 -6.07 0.54
C GLY A 227 20.98 -5.51 1.04
N CYS A 228 20.19 -4.85 0.18
CA CYS A 228 18.90 -4.24 0.55
C CYS A 228 17.71 -5.17 0.29
N ALA A 229 17.91 -6.47 0.35
CA ALA A 229 16.87 -7.49 0.30
C ALA A 229 17.22 -8.65 1.20
N TYR A 230 16.23 -9.51 1.44
CA TYR A 230 16.38 -10.72 2.25
C TYR A 230 15.85 -11.92 1.48
N GLU A 231 16.42 -13.09 1.71
CA GLU A 231 15.86 -14.34 1.21
C GLU A 231 14.53 -14.64 1.91
N MET A 232 13.52 -14.98 1.12
CA MET A 232 12.20 -15.34 1.62
C MET A 232 12.09 -16.83 1.90
N ASN A 233 11.58 -17.19 3.08
CA ASN A 233 11.24 -18.57 3.44
C ASN A 233 9.73 -18.83 3.41
N SER A 234 8.92 -17.79 3.33
CA SER A 234 7.45 -17.85 3.32
C SER A 234 6.90 -16.66 2.57
N VAL A 235 5.72 -16.80 1.98
CA VAL A 235 4.95 -15.68 1.39
C VAL A 235 4.43 -14.68 2.44
N VAL A 236 4.50 -15.03 3.72
CA VAL A 236 4.21 -14.13 4.83
C VAL A 236 5.53 -13.74 5.47
N PRO A 237 5.89 -12.45 5.57
CA PRO A 237 7.12 -12.03 6.22
C PRO A 237 7.23 -12.46 7.68
N GLU A 238 8.45 -12.66 8.15
CA GLU A 238 8.77 -13.23 9.48
C GLU A 238 8.13 -12.45 10.65
N ASP A 239 7.99 -11.14 10.51
CA ASP A 239 7.43 -10.27 11.56
C ASP A 239 5.89 -10.19 11.55
N TYR A 240 5.21 -10.98 10.70
CA TYR A 240 3.76 -10.90 10.51
C TYR A 240 2.99 -12.08 11.08
N VAL A 241 1.77 -11.78 11.53
CA VAL A 241 0.81 -12.80 11.97
C VAL A 241 0.49 -13.75 10.81
N GLY A 242 0.67 -15.05 11.04
CA GLY A 242 0.50 -16.08 10.01
C GLY A 242 1.82 -16.55 9.39
N TYR A 243 2.97 -15.95 9.76
CA TYR A 243 4.27 -16.49 9.38
C TYR A 243 4.42 -17.93 9.86
N THR A 244 4.91 -18.77 8.98
CA THR A 244 5.33 -20.14 9.31
C THR A 244 6.67 -20.37 8.63
N GLU A 245 7.65 -20.76 9.41
CA GLU A 245 8.96 -21.10 8.86
C GLU A 245 8.85 -22.32 7.95
N VAL A 246 9.26 -22.14 6.70
CA VAL A 246 9.34 -23.21 5.71
C VAL A 246 10.79 -23.48 5.39
N THR A 247 11.18 -24.75 5.48
CA THR A 247 12.51 -25.16 5.06
C THR A 247 12.63 -24.98 3.56
N ARG A 248 13.54 -24.09 3.13
CA ARG A 248 13.82 -23.90 1.72
C ARG A 248 15.06 -24.71 1.29
N GLU A 249 15.03 -25.18 0.05
CA GLU A 249 16.21 -25.75 -0.57
C GLU A 249 17.17 -24.62 -0.99
N ALA A 250 18.47 -24.83 -0.77
CA ALA A 250 19.48 -23.86 -1.19
C ALA A 250 19.68 -23.89 -2.70
N TYR A 251 20.23 -22.79 -3.27
CA TYR A 251 20.70 -22.74 -4.64
C TYR A 251 21.59 -23.94 -4.96
N ASP A 252 21.21 -24.75 -5.95
CA ASP A 252 21.93 -25.95 -6.40
C ASP A 252 21.71 -26.15 -7.93
N PRO A 253 22.54 -25.52 -8.76
CA PRO A 253 22.39 -25.61 -10.21
C PRO A 253 22.67 -27.01 -10.75
N GLU A 254 23.45 -27.83 -10.06
CA GLU A 254 23.71 -29.20 -10.52
C GLU A 254 22.51 -30.11 -10.27
N LYS A 255 21.85 -29.99 -9.11
CA LYS A 255 20.58 -30.65 -8.83
C LYS A 255 19.48 -30.17 -9.77
N ALA A 256 19.46 -28.87 -10.08
CA ALA A 256 18.53 -28.30 -11.06
C ALA A 256 18.66 -28.98 -12.44
N LYS A 257 19.88 -29.16 -12.94
CA LYS A 257 20.14 -29.86 -14.22
C LYS A 257 19.69 -31.32 -14.22
N GLN A 258 19.74 -32.00 -13.07
CA GLN A 258 19.32 -33.40 -12.96
C GLN A 258 17.81 -33.59 -12.99
N LEU A 259 17.04 -32.52 -12.67
CA LEU A 259 15.59 -32.56 -12.70
C LEU A 259 14.98 -32.30 -14.08
N PHE A 260 15.76 -31.72 -15.00
CA PHE A 260 15.43 -31.59 -16.42
C PHE A 260 15.79 -32.85 -17.20
#